data_2900893868397ab07dda6283d5da9aed
#
_entry.id   2900893868397ab07dda6283d5da9aed
#
_cell.length_a   1.000
_cell.length_b   1.000
_cell.length_c   1.000
_cell.angle_alpha   90.00
_cell.angle_beta   90.00
_cell.angle_gamma   90.00
#
_symmetry.space_group_name_H-M   'P 1'
#
loop_
_entity.id
_entity.type
_entity.pdbx_description
1 polymer ?
#
loop_
_entity_poly.entity_id
_entity_poly.type
_entity_poly.pdbx_seq_one_letter_code
_entity_poly.pdbx_strand_id
1 'polypeptide(L)'
;MNNITFGNILENLLYISNQKKSALANKLGYDVSYINKWISSKNLPSSKRINVICREIAEFIIDSLTDITRGSIINYFEIDDDSDEEYLINYIEEKLKEVYMEETRAMKDKVIQSIPKNTHSEEFYNSQSSIKPTVIQKGFVNEIHSIINKGEDLEIVLSFNLFDLNYKDKVSLGNMKKTFYEISRNTNTKITMLMGLQGDAKGREHRILNALIGINLISTYPALDFEVYNCNVNPNSTISVIKDKFVLNTTHYPDGECLVSTSSKDKKLIEDIYYNLIYIQRQKGKPLREKKTPLSMIEDQTYLQYIMNNDLRCILGSINEFFMPPDLFMDVAERTFGENENIMNELKKINIFLQNATYKSKLKVLIYEAELRKYLSSGCLHFFNTPVNLSFKERERHIEYLEKILMESNEVEIRMIDGNFIDDFRNNDNPSLYLSKSLKISKMHPISGKNYYSILSDIKFKEMCDELFDEIWNNKTDVVIDNREEIHERISKSISYTRIMSENFIESIK
;
A
#
# COMPACT_ATOMS: atom_id res chain seq x y z
N MET A 1 21.54 -12.49 -22.68
CA MET A 1 20.78 -11.25 -22.45
C MET A 1 21.80 -10.15 -22.14
N ASN A 2 21.86 -9.10 -22.95
CA ASN A 2 22.78 -7.98 -22.71
C ASN A 2 22.31 -7.28 -21.42
N ASN A 3 23.15 -7.26 -20.39
CA ASN A 3 22.86 -6.50 -19.18
C ASN A 3 22.79 -5.01 -19.55
N ILE A 4 21.61 -4.43 -19.49
CA ILE A 4 21.40 -2.99 -19.66
C ILE A 4 22.04 -2.31 -18.44
N THR A 5 22.98 -1.37 -18.69
CA THR A 5 23.67 -0.62 -17.63
C THR A 5 23.12 0.79 -17.51
N PHE A 6 23.34 1.44 -16.36
CA PHE A 6 22.99 2.86 -16.15
C PHE A 6 23.60 3.74 -17.25
N GLY A 7 24.86 3.46 -17.61
CA GLY A 7 25.54 4.15 -18.68
C GLY A 7 24.89 3.98 -20.05
N ASN A 8 24.43 2.77 -20.38
CA ASN A 8 23.73 2.48 -21.64
C ASN A 8 22.41 3.25 -21.76
N ILE A 9 21.58 3.26 -20.69
CA ILE A 9 20.34 4.03 -20.72
C ILE A 9 20.64 5.52 -20.86
N LEU A 10 21.59 6.05 -20.08
CA LEU A 10 21.97 7.45 -20.14
C LEU A 10 22.46 7.85 -21.53
N GLU A 11 23.29 7.02 -22.18
CA GLU A 11 23.80 7.28 -23.53
C GLU A 11 22.67 7.27 -24.57
N ASN A 12 21.73 6.31 -24.48
CA ASN A 12 20.58 6.22 -25.36
C ASN A 12 19.64 7.43 -25.18
N LEU A 13 19.37 7.86 -23.96
CA LEU A 13 18.56 9.03 -23.68
C LEU A 13 19.16 10.31 -24.30
N LEU A 14 20.46 10.52 -24.11
CA LEU A 14 21.19 11.64 -24.73
C LEU A 14 21.15 11.57 -26.26
N TYR A 15 21.31 10.37 -26.83
CA TYR A 15 21.26 10.18 -28.28
C TYR A 15 19.86 10.49 -28.84
N ILE A 16 18.81 9.93 -28.25
CA ILE A 16 17.43 10.14 -28.70
C ILE A 16 17.02 11.60 -28.57
N SER A 17 17.36 12.27 -27.47
CA SER A 17 17.07 13.69 -27.24
C SER A 17 18.00 14.65 -27.98
N ASN A 18 18.97 14.12 -28.72
CA ASN A 18 20.01 14.88 -29.43
C ASN A 18 20.80 15.85 -28.52
N GLN A 19 21.03 15.45 -27.27
CA GLN A 19 21.71 16.27 -26.28
C GLN A 19 23.17 15.89 -26.12
N LYS A 20 24.01 16.93 -25.89
CA LYS A 20 25.47 16.73 -25.68
C LYS A 20 25.73 16.36 -24.22
N LYS A 21 26.71 15.47 -23.99
CA LYS A 21 27.22 15.11 -22.66
C LYS A 21 27.64 16.34 -21.82
N SER A 22 28.21 17.36 -22.51
CA SER A 22 28.59 18.63 -21.86
C SER A 22 27.41 19.46 -21.36
N ALA A 23 26.30 19.44 -22.08
CA ALA A 23 25.09 20.15 -21.66
C ALA A 23 24.48 19.51 -20.39
N LEU A 24 24.39 18.18 -20.36
CA LEU A 24 23.97 17.45 -19.17
C LEU A 24 24.93 17.68 -17.99
N ALA A 25 26.25 17.64 -18.23
CA ALA A 25 27.25 17.89 -17.19
C ALA A 25 27.05 19.26 -16.54
N ASN A 26 26.83 20.29 -17.35
CA ASN A 26 26.56 21.65 -16.87
C ASN A 26 25.25 21.73 -16.04
N LYS A 27 24.18 21.07 -16.49
CA LYS A 27 22.90 21.03 -15.76
C LYS A 27 23.07 20.40 -14.37
N LEU A 28 23.80 19.29 -14.29
CA LEU A 28 24.02 18.54 -13.05
C LEU A 28 25.12 19.14 -12.15
N GLY A 29 25.85 20.16 -12.61
CA GLY A 29 26.99 20.75 -11.89
C GLY A 29 28.21 19.83 -11.78
N TYR A 30 28.42 18.96 -12.78
CA TYR A 30 29.55 18.05 -12.85
C TYR A 30 30.49 18.38 -14.03
N ASP A 31 31.76 17.94 -13.93
CA ASP A 31 32.61 17.94 -15.08
C ASP A 31 32.24 16.84 -16.10
N VAL A 32 32.38 17.08 -17.39
CA VAL A 32 32.04 16.15 -18.47
C VAL A 32 32.72 14.78 -18.30
N SER A 33 33.88 14.76 -17.67
CA SER A 33 34.59 13.49 -17.40
C SER A 33 33.81 12.54 -16.48
N TYR A 34 32.95 13.06 -15.57
CA TYR A 34 32.07 12.23 -14.75
C TYR A 34 30.99 11.59 -15.59
N ILE A 35 30.34 12.34 -16.48
CA ILE A 35 29.33 11.79 -17.39
C ILE A 35 29.93 10.70 -18.27
N ASN A 36 31.14 10.92 -18.81
CA ASN A 36 31.85 9.91 -19.60
C ASN A 36 32.18 8.64 -18.78
N LYS A 37 32.52 8.78 -17.48
CA LYS A 37 32.78 7.65 -16.60
C LYS A 37 31.48 6.87 -16.30
N TRP A 38 30.36 7.54 -16.16
CA TRP A 38 29.05 6.90 -15.95
C TRP A 38 28.63 6.13 -17.20
N ILE A 39 28.72 6.74 -18.38
CA ILE A 39 28.39 6.10 -19.67
C ILE A 39 29.27 4.89 -19.93
N SER A 40 30.57 4.98 -19.63
CA SER A 40 31.51 3.86 -19.84
C SER A 40 31.45 2.82 -18.70
N SER A 41 30.53 2.90 -17.77
CA SER A 41 30.39 2.04 -16.57
C SER A 41 31.71 1.91 -15.76
N LYS A 42 32.63 2.89 -15.90
CA LYS A 42 33.88 2.95 -15.10
C LYS A 42 33.60 3.42 -13.68
N ASN A 43 32.54 4.19 -13.50
CA ASN A 43 32.09 4.68 -12.22
C ASN A 43 30.57 4.91 -12.28
N LEU A 44 29.91 4.90 -11.14
CA LEU A 44 28.49 5.24 -11.01
C LEU A 44 28.32 6.56 -10.25
N PRO A 45 27.17 7.24 -10.39
CA PRO A 45 26.83 8.37 -9.55
C PRO A 45 26.87 8.03 -8.06
N SER A 46 27.13 9.02 -7.21
CA SER A 46 27.13 8.84 -5.76
C SER A 46 25.78 8.38 -5.23
N SER A 47 25.77 7.31 -4.41
CA SER A 47 24.54 6.77 -3.79
C SER A 47 23.79 7.81 -2.92
N LYS A 48 24.50 8.80 -2.38
CA LYS A 48 23.89 9.88 -1.57
C LYS A 48 23.07 10.87 -2.42
N ARG A 49 23.36 10.99 -3.71
CA ARG A 49 22.71 11.96 -4.61
C ARG A 49 21.96 11.30 -5.77
N ILE A 50 21.90 9.98 -5.83
CA ILE A 50 21.35 9.27 -6.98
C ILE A 50 19.92 9.67 -7.31
N ASN A 51 19.07 9.84 -6.30
CA ASN A 51 17.67 10.23 -6.49
C ASN A 51 17.56 11.62 -7.15
N VAL A 52 18.36 12.57 -6.70
CA VAL A 52 18.39 13.92 -7.28
C VAL A 52 18.95 13.87 -8.70
N ILE A 53 20.05 13.13 -8.92
CA ILE A 53 20.69 13.00 -10.24
C ILE A 53 19.75 12.36 -11.25
N CYS A 54 19.02 11.28 -10.90
CA CYS A 54 18.08 10.63 -11.81
C CYS A 54 16.92 11.57 -12.17
N ARG A 55 16.40 12.34 -11.21
CA ARG A 55 15.36 13.33 -11.44
C ARG A 55 15.85 14.44 -12.37
N GLU A 56 16.99 15.05 -12.08
CA GLU A 56 17.60 16.11 -12.89
C GLU A 56 17.94 15.65 -14.32
N ILE A 57 18.35 14.37 -14.50
CA ILE A 57 18.54 13.78 -15.83
C ILE A 57 17.20 13.68 -16.56
N ALA A 58 16.17 13.14 -15.92
CA ALA A 58 14.86 12.96 -16.51
C ALA A 58 14.26 14.30 -16.95
N GLU A 59 14.27 15.30 -16.10
CA GLU A 59 13.84 16.67 -16.41
C GLU A 59 14.62 17.28 -17.57
N PHE A 60 15.95 17.16 -17.55
CA PHE A 60 16.82 17.68 -18.62
C PHE A 60 16.50 17.04 -19.99
N ILE A 61 16.23 15.74 -20.00
CA ILE A 61 15.87 15.03 -21.23
C ILE A 61 14.51 15.50 -21.73
N ILE A 62 13.49 15.52 -20.87
CA ILE A 62 12.11 15.90 -21.25
C ILE A 62 12.04 17.37 -21.70
N ASP A 63 12.68 18.30 -20.96
CA ASP A 63 12.75 19.72 -21.33
C ASP A 63 13.36 19.96 -22.72
N SER A 64 14.16 19.03 -23.21
CA SER A 64 14.88 19.13 -24.49
C SER A 64 14.16 18.43 -25.67
N LEU A 65 13.03 17.78 -25.44
CA LEU A 65 12.34 17.03 -26.48
C LEU A 65 11.60 17.94 -27.47
N THR A 66 11.61 17.51 -28.71
CA THR A 66 10.70 17.95 -29.78
C THR A 66 9.63 16.89 -29.98
N ASP A 67 8.53 17.19 -30.69
CA ASP A 67 7.47 16.21 -30.99
C ASP A 67 8.02 14.90 -31.59
N ILE A 68 9.03 14.99 -32.46
CA ILE A 68 9.66 13.84 -33.11
C ILE A 68 10.48 13.01 -32.10
N THR A 69 11.27 13.66 -31.26
CA THR A 69 12.11 12.97 -30.29
C THR A 69 11.32 12.43 -29.10
N ARG A 70 10.17 13.07 -28.80
CA ARG A 70 9.22 12.56 -27.80
C ARG A 70 8.67 11.19 -28.21
N GLY A 71 8.17 11.05 -29.46
CA GLY A 71 7.73 9.75 -29.98
C GLY A 71 8.84 8.68 -29.96
N SER A 72 10.10 9.09 -30.14
CA SER A 72 11.24 8.15 -30.03
C SER A 72 11.51 7.68 -28.59
N ILE A 73 11.34 8.54 -27.59
CA ILE A 73 11.43 8.17 -26.16
C ILE A 73 10.29 7.22 -25.77
N ILE A 74 9.05 7.52 -26.18
CA ILE A 74 7.87 6.70 -25.94
C ILE A 74 8.10 5.30 -26.52
N ASN A 75 8.54 5.21 -27.76
CA ASN A 75 8.86 3.92 -28.40
C ASN A 75 10.03 3.18 -27.74
N TYR A 76 11.07 3.89 -27.30
CA TYR A 76 12.22 3.28 -26.64
C TYR A 76 11.85 2.59 -25.31
N PHE A 77 10.90 3.16 -24.58
CA PHE A 77 10.44 2.61 -23.31
C PHE A 77 9.12 1.84 -23.40
N GLU A 78 8.52 1.71 -24.60
CA GLU A 78 7.23 1.06 -24.84
C GLU A 78 6.11 1.64 -23.95
N ILE A 79 6.02 2.98 -23.89
CA ILE A 79 5.03 3.72 -23.11
C ILE A 79 3.85 4.11 -24.02
N ASP A 80 2.67 4.32 -23.44
CA ASP A 80 1.50 4.82 -24.17
C ASP A 80 1.69 6.27 -24.64
N ASP A 81 1.25 6.57 -25.87
CA ASP A 81 1.49 7.84 -26.57
C ASP A 81 0.80 9.06 -25.92
N ASP A 82 -0.26 8.83 -25.13
CA ASP A 82 -1.03 9.85 -24.42
C ASP A 82 -0.45 10.26 -23.05
N SER A 83 0.76 9.81 -22.72
CA SER A 83 1.39 10.10 -21.42
C SER A 83 1.80 11.56 -21.28
N ASP A 84 1.48 12.22 -20.16
CA ASP A 84 1.91 13.60 -19.89
C ASP A 84 3.43 13.69 -19.58
N GLU A 85 3.95 14.92 -19.56
CA GLU A 85 5.39 15.15 -19.32
C GLU A 85 5.84 14.70 -17.93
N GLU A 86 5.02 14.92 -16.92
CA GLU A 86 5.32 14.51 -15.54
C GLU A 86 5.36 12.99 -15.41
N TYR A 87 4.49 12.27 -16.11
CA TYR A 87 4.54 10.81 -16.17
C TYR A 87 5.84 10.32 -16.81
N LEU A 88 6.26 10.93 -17.94
CA LEU A 88 7.50 10.56 -18.61
C LEU A 88 8.74 10.84 -17.74
N ILE A 89 8.76 11.97 -17.03
CA ILE A 89 9.84 12.29 -16.08
C ILE A 89 9.92 11.22 -15.00
N ASN A 90 8.80 10.89 -14.37
CA ASN A 90 8.74 9.91 -13.30
C ASN A 90 9.16 8.51 -13.79
N TYR A 91 8.74 8.13 -15.00
CA TYR A 91 9.09 6.84 -15.58
C TYR A 91 10.59 6.73 -15.88
N ILE A 92 11.20 7.76 -16.51
CA ILE A 92 12.64 7.79 -16.80
C ILE A 92 13.45 7.79 -15.49
N GLU A 93 13.03 8.57 -14.51
CA GLU A 93 13.66 8.61 -13.20
C GLU A 93 13.66 7.23 -12.53
N GLU A 94 12.52 6.53 -12.51
CA GLU A 94 12.42 5.19 -11.94
C GLU A 94 13.28 4.16 -12.68
N LYS A 95 13.30 4.21 -14.02
CA LYS A 95 14.13 3.31 -14.84
C LYS A 95 15.62 3.51 -14.59
N LEU A 96 16.08 4.75 -14.51
CA LEU A 96 17.47 5.07 -14.17
C LEU A 96 17.84 4.55 -12.78
N LYS A 97 16.95 4.70 -11.78
CA LYS A 97 17.16 4.19 -10.42
C LYS A 97 17.20 2.66 -10.39
N GLU A 98 16.28 2.00 -11.10
CA GLU A 98 16.22 0.55 -11.18
C GLU A 98 17.57 -0.03 -11.69
N VAL A 99 18.03 0.44 -12.84
CA VAL A 99 19.27 -0.05 -13.45
C VAL A 99 20.51 0.33 -12.63
N TYR A 100 20.53 1.53 -12.01
CA TYR A 100 21.59 1.90 -11.06
C TYR A 100 21.68 0.92 -9.90
N MET A 101 20.53 0.53 -9.33
CA MET A 101 20.48 -0.42 -8.22
C MET A 101 20.95 -1.81 -8.65
N GLU A 102 20.57 -2.27 -9.84
CA GLU A 102 21.01 -3.56 -10.38
C GLU A 102 22.52 -3.58 -10.66
N GLU A 103 23.05 -2.53 -11.29
CA GLU A 103 24.48 -2.42 -11.61
C GLU A 103 25.33 -2.31 -10.33
N THR A 104 24.85 -1.53 -9.34
CA THR A 104 25.50 -1.45 -8.02
C THR A 104 25.51 -2.79 -7.31
N ARG A 105 24.45 -3.60 -7.47
CA ARG A 105 24.38 -4.97 -6.94
C ARG A 105 25.40 -5.87 -7.63
N ALA A 106 25.42 -5.85 -8.97
CA ALA A 106 26.36 -6.67 -9.76
C ALA A 106 27.84 -6.33 -9.49
N MET A 107 28.16 -5.05 -9.25
CA MET A 107 29.51 -4.63 -8.87
C MET A 107 29.90 -5.15 -7.47
N LYS A 108 28.98 -5.13 -6.52
CA LYS A 108 29.22 -5.69 -5.17
C LYS A 108 29.41 -7.20 -5.20
N ASP A 109 28.66 -7.91 -6.03
CA ASP A 109 28.76 -9.37 -6.18
C ASP A 109 30.11 -9.78 -6.82
N LYS A 110 30.64 -8.99 -7.75
CA LYS A 110 31.99 -9.21 -8.33
C LYS A 110 33.10 -9.01 -7.29
N VAL A 111 32.98 -8.04 -6.40
CA VAL A 111 33.96 -7.82 -5.32
C VAL A 111 33.93 -8.97 -4.31
N ILE A 112 32.78 -9.58 -4.06
CA ILE A 112 32.64 -10.75 -3.16
C ILE A 112 33.24 -12.02 -3.81
N GLN A 113 33.22 -12.14 -5.14
CA GLN A 113 33.81 -13.29 -5.85
C GLN A 113 35.33 -13.21 -5.95
N SER A 114 35.96 -12.06 -5.70
CA SER A 114 37.44 -11.87 -5.76
C SER A 114 38.14 -12.19 -4.43
N ILE A 115 37.43 -12.63 -3.40
CA ILE A 115 38.05 -13.14 -2.16
C ILE A 115 38.45 -14.60 -2.41
N PRO A 116 39.73 -15.01 -2.19
CA PRO A 116 40.15 -16.38 -2.45
C PRO A 116 39.32 -17.38 -1.66
N LYS A 117 38.67 -18.31 -2.35
CA LYS A 117 38.05 -19.47 -1.74
C LYS A 117 39.13 -20.37 -1.18
N ASN A 118 39.35 -20.30 0.11
CA ASN A 118 40.06 -21.37 0.80
C ASN A 118 39.17 -22.63 0.77
N THR A 119 39.61 -23.57 -0.06
CA THR A 119 39.08 -24.92 -0.14
C THR A 119 39.36 -25.68 1.13
N HIS A 120 38.44 -25.75 2.07
CA HIS A 120 38.35 -26.83 3.04
C HIS A 120 36.90 -27.03 3.48
N SER A 121 36.38 -28.26 3.19
CA SER A 121 35.24 -28.96 3.77
C SER A 121 33.83 -28.33 3.62
N GLU A 122 33.07 -28.83 2.65
CA GLU A 122 31.65 -28.49 2.36
C GLU A 122 30.62 -28.93 3.39
N GLU A 123 31.01 -29.47 4.54
CA GLU A 123 30.04 -30.10 5.48
C GLU A 123 29.62 -29.24 6.68
N PHE A 124 30.12 -28.03 6.88
CA PHE A 124 29.88 -27.29 8.14
C PHE A 124 29.17 -25.93 8.04
N TYR A 125 28.73 -25.45 6.86
CA TYR A 125 28.16 -24.11 6.76
C TYR A 125 26.72 -24.07 6.24
N ASN A 126 25.80 -24.71 6.98
CA ASN A 126 24.36 -24.48 6.81
C ASN A 126 23.88 -23.17 7.49
N SER A 127 24.76 -22.44 8.18
CA SER A 127 24.44 -21.19 8.87
C SER A 127 25.41 -20.07 8.53
N GLN A 128 24.89 -18.86 8.34
CA GLN A 128 25.66 -17.65 8.09
C GLN A 128 25.29 -16.56 9.09
N SER A 129 26.27 -15.78 9.57
CA SER A 129 26.05 -14.64 10.44
C SER A 129 26.62 -13.37 9.80
N SER A 130 25.93 -12.25 9.93
CA SER A 130 26.36 -10.95 9.41
C SER A 130 25.90 -9.80 10.30
N ILE A 131 26.77 -8.82 10.48
CA ILE A 131 26.46 -7.54 11.11
C ILE A 131 25.69 -6.63 10.09
N LYS A 132 25.74 -6.96 8.78
CA LYS A 132 25.03 -6.23 7.74
C LYS A 132 23.77 -7.00 7.32
N PRO A 133 22.58 -6.64 7.78
CA PRO A 133 21.34 -7.38 7.55
C PRO A 133 21.00 -7.50 6.07
N THR A 134 21.39 -6.52 5.25
CA THR A 134 21.10 -6.49 3.80
C THR A 134 21.59 -7.70 3.02
N VAL A 135 22.68 -8.36 3.44
CA VAL A 135 23.21 -9.54 2.73
C VAL A 135 22.34 -10.76 3.01
N ILE A 136 21.88 -10.92 4.25
CA ILE A 136 21.09 -12.08 4.67
C ILE A 136 19.62 -11.92 4.30
N GLN A 137 19.08 -10.72 4.35
CA GLN A 137 17.75 -10.40 3.83
C GLN A 137 17.62 -10.70 2.33
N LYS A 138 18.67 -10.45 1.54
CA LYS A 138 18.71 -10.86 0.13
C LYS A 138 18.67 -12.37 -0.04
N GLY A 139 19.34 -13.14 0.83
CA GLY A 139 19.26 -14.60 0.84
C GLY A 139 17.83 -15.08 1.03
N PHE A 140 17.08 -14.47 1.96
CA PHE A 140 15.67 -14.76 2.20
C PHE A 140 14.79 -14.45 0.97
N VAL A 141 14.94 -13.29 0.37
CA VAL A 141 14.22 -12.90 -0.85
C VAL A 141 14.57 -13.80 -2.03
N ASN A 142 15.84 -14.13 -2.22
CA ASN A 142 16.29 -15.03 -3.29
C ASN A 142 15.72 -16.44 -3.12
N GLU A 143 15.57 -16.93 -1.87
CA GLU A 143 14.97 -18.23 -1.62
C GLU A 143 13.49 -18.22 -1.97
N ILE A 144 12.77 -17.14 -1.63
CA ILE A 144 11.37 -16.94 -2.03
C ILE A 144 11.25 -16.97 -3.56
N HIS A 145 12.04 -16.20 -4.28
CA HIS A 145 12.05 -16.20 -5.74
C HIS A 145 12.36 -17.58 -6.35
N SER A 146 13.30 -18.32 -5.74
CA SER A 146 13.64 -19.67 -6.19
C SER A 146 12.45 -20.63 -6.08
N ILE A 147 11.71 -20.58 -4.97
CA ILE A 147 10.53 -21.42 -4.73
C ILE A 147 9.43 -21.10 -5.74
N ILE A 148 9.16 -19.80 -5.93
CA ILE A 148 8.13 -19.32 -6.84
C ILE A 148 8.43 -19.70 -8.30
N ASN A 149 9.68 -19.50 -8.74
CA ASN A 149 10.09 -19.87 -10.09
C ASN A 149 9.97 -21.38 -10.38
N LYS A 150 9.95 -22.22 -9.33
CA LYS A 150 9.71 -23.67 -9.43
C LYS A 150 8.24 -24.03 -9.37
N GLY A 151 7.34 -23.08 -9.10
CA GLY A 151 5.91 -23.32 -8.91
C GLY A 151 5.59 -24.11 -7.64
N GLU A 152 6.47 -24.10 -6.63
CA GLU A 152 6.28 -24.77 -5.35
C GLU A 152 5.42 -23.90 -4.42
N ASP A 153 4.63 -24.53 -3.55
CA ASP A 153 3.86 -23.83 -2.51
C ASP A 153 4.80 -23.11 -1.55
N LEU A 154 4.39 -21.92 -1.11
CA LEU A 154 5.16 -21.06 -0.24
C LEU A 154 4.45 -20.88 1.10
N GLU A 155 5.03 -21.38 2.17
CA GLU A 155 4.54 -21.17 3.53
C GLU A 155 5.59 -20.42 4.37
N ILE A 156 5.23 -19.22 4.83
CA ILE A 156 6.11 -18.34 5.58
C ILE A 156 5.52 -18.04 6.96
N VAL A 157 6.35 -18.08 7.98
CA VAL A 157 6.03 -17.58 9.32
C VAL A 157 6.99 -16.46 9.68
N LEU A 158 6.44 -15.30 10.07
CA LEU A 158 7.18 -14.13 10.53
C LEU A 158 6.84 -13.87 12.00
N SER A 159 7.85 -13.58 12.82
CA SER A 159 7.67 -13.21 14.22
C SER A 159 8.48 -11.94 14.52
N PHE A 160 7.83 -10.88 14.96
CA PHE A 160 8.46 -9.59 15.26
C PHE A 160 7.58 -8.76 16.20
N ASN A 161 8.17 -7.83 16.93
CA ASN A 161 7.41 -6.79 17.64
C ASN A 161 7.39 -5.51 16.79
N LEU A 162 6.19 -5.03 16.44
CA LEU A 162 6.00 -3.86 15.58
C LEU A 162 6.62 -2.59 16.19
N PHE A 163 6.61 -2.46 17.53
CA PHE A 163 7.12 -1.27 18.22
C PHE A 163 8.65 -1.22 18.30
N ASP A 164 9.31 -2.38 18.23
CA ASP A 164 10.77 -2.47 18.29
C ASP A 164 11.45 -2.24 16.93
N LEU A 165 10.71 -2.33 15.84
CA LEU A 165 11.23 -2.08 14.50
C LEU A 165 11.59 -0.60 14.32
N ASN A 166 12.72 -0.32 13.67
CA ASN A 166 13.05 1.03 13.24
C ASN A 166 12.15 1.49 12.10
N TYR A 167 12.19 2.78 11.77
CA TYR A 167 11.33 3.39 10.74
C TYR A 167 11.47 2.70 9.37
N LYS A 168 12.69 2.42 8.92
CA LYS A 168 12.95 1.80 7.62
C LYS A 168 12.40 0.38 7.54
N ASP A 169 12.57 -0.40 8.60
CA ASP A 169 12.05 -1.77 8.65
C ASP A 169 10.52 -1.77 8.67
N LYS A 170 9.90 -0.81 9.32
CA LYS A 170 8.43 -0.59 9.28
C LYS A 170 7.93 -0.28 7.87
N VAL A 171 8.57 0.65 7.18
CA VAL A 171 8.23 0.98 5.79
C VAL A 171 8.44 -0.23 4.87
N SER A 172 9.55 -0.96 5.05
CA SER A 172 9.81 -2.19 4.29
C SER A 172 8.77 -3.26 4.54
N LEU A 173 8.32 -3.44 5.78
CA LEU A 173 7.25 -4.37 6.15
C LEU A 173 5.93 -4.01 5.46
N GLY A 174 5.56 -2.73 5.46
CA GLY A 174 4.38 -2.24 4.77
C GLY A 174 4.42 -2.49 3.26
N ASN A 175 5.57 -2.28 2.63
CA ASN A 175 5.76 -2.48 1.20
C ASN A 175 5.90 -3.96 0.81
N MET A 176 6.26 -4.84 1.75
CA MET A 176 6.45 -6.27 1.50
C MET A 176 5.20 -6.93 0.92
N LYS A 177 4.02 -6.48 1.28
CA LYS A 177 2.75 -7.03 0.81
C LYS A 177 2.58 -6.89 -0.71
N LYS A 178 2.95 -5.75 -1.29
CA LYS A 178 2.93 -5.55 -2.75
C LYS A 178 3.88 -6.53 -3.44
N THR A 179 5.09 -6.67 -2.91
CA THR A 179 6.09 -7.62 -3.43
C THR A 179 5.57 -9.06 -3.40
N PHE A 180 4.97 -9.49 -2.28
CA PHE A 180 4.39 -10.82 -2.19
C PHE A 180 3.20 -11.02 -3.13
N TYR A 181 2.39 -10.00 -3.36
CA TYR A 181 1.28 -10.08 -4.30
C TYR A 181 1.76 -10.30 -5.74
N GLU A 182 2.76 -9.54 -6.18
CA GLU A 182 3.34 -9.67 -7.52
C GLU A 182 3.95 -11.07 -7.73
N ILE A 183 4.56 -11.61 -6.68
CA ILE A 183 5.22 -12.91 -6.67
C ILE A 183 4.22 -14.07 -6.61
N SER A 184 3.12 -13.94 -5.87
CA SER A 184 2.20 -15.04 -5.56
C SER A 184 1.15 -15.35 -6.63
N ARG A 185 1.17 -14.64 -7.77
CA ARG A 185 0.18 -14.84 -8.85
C ARG A 185 0.12 -16.30 -9.36
N ASN A 186 1.20 -17.06 -9.21
CA ASN A 186 1.35 -18.40 -9.77
C ASN A 186 1.57 -19.51 -8.72
N THR A 187 1.51 -19.18 -7.42
CA THR A 187 1.79 -20.13 -6.35
C THR A 187 0.79 -19.99 -5.21
N ASN A 188 0.49 -21.10 -4.53
CA ASN A 188 -0.29 -21.06 -3.29
C ASN A 188 0.63 -20.54 -2.16
N THR A 189 0.40 -19.29 -1.74
CA THR A 189 1.24 -18.62 -0.75
C THR A 189 0.46 -18.38 0.53
N LYS A 190 0.95 -18.95 1.63
CA LYS A 190 0.42 -18.72 2.99
C LYS A 190 1.45 -17.97 3.84
N ILE A 191 1.04 -16.87 4.46
CA ILE A 191 1.91 -16.07 5.33
C ILE A 191 1.23 -15.89 6.67
N THR A 192 1.89 -16.40 7.73
CA THR A 192 1.48 -16.24 9.11
C THR A 192 2.40 -15.23 9.81
N MET A 193 1.82 -14.19 10.41
CA MET A 193 2.56 -13.17 11.15
C MET A 193 2.21 -13.23 12.63
N LEU A 194 3.22 -13.45 13.45
CA LEU A 194 3.16 -13.37 14.90
C LEU A 194 3.70 -11.99 15.29
N MET A 195 2.81 -11.05 15.48
CA MET A 195 3.15 -9.64 15.69
C MET A 195 2.96 -9.26 17.15
N GLY A 196 4.01 -8.82 17.81
CA GLY A 196 3.93 -8.17 19.12
C GLY A 196 3.41 -6.75 18.97
N LEU A 197 2.43 -6.38 19.81
CA LEU A 197 1.90 -5.03 19.93
C LEU A 197 2.22 -4.42 21.30
N GLN A 198 3.37 -4.80 21.88
CA GLN A 198 3.80 -4.34 23.18
C GLN A 198 4.87 -3.24 23.03
N GLY A 199 4.72 -2.16 23.76
CA GLY A 199 5.61 -1.02 23.74
C GLY A 199 4.88 0.29 23.45
N ASP A 200 5.62 1.39 23.54
CA ASP A 200 5.12 2.72 23.24
C ASP A 200 5.74 3.24 21.94
N ALA A 201 4.93 3.89 21.13
CA ALA A 201 5.41 4.51 19.91
C ALA A 201 6.28 5.73 20.24
N LYS A 202 7.48 5.78 19.69
CA LYS A 202 8.46 6.88 19.86
C LYS A 202 8.04 8.14 19.10
N GLY A 203 6.84 8.67 19.35
CA GLY A 203 6.33 9.88 18.73
C GLY A 203 5.15 9.66 17.79
N ARG A 204 4.59 10.77 17.30
CA ARG A 204 3.36 10.84 16.51
C ARG A 204 3.42 10.04 15.19
N GLU A 205 4.48 10.25 14.41
CA GLU A 205 4.65 9.55 13.12
C GLU A 205 4.73 8.05 13.28
N HIS A 206 5.41 7.58 14.33
CA HIS A 206 5.47 6.15 14.64
C HIS A 206 4.11 5.57 15.05
N ARG A 207 3.23 6.33 15.74
CA ARG A 207 1.86 5.88 16.05
C ARG A 207 1.05 5.70 14.77
N ILE A 208 1.05 6.72 13.91
CA ILE A 208 0.37 6.68 12.61
C ILE A 208 0.89 5.52 11.77
N LEU A 209 2.21 5.40 11.62
CA LEU A 209 2.84 4.35 10.81
C LEU A 209 2.52 2.95 11.32
N ASN A 210 2.58 2.71 12.64
CA ASN A 210 2.27 1.41 13.23
C ASN A 210 0.81 1.00 12.93
N ALA A 211 -0.14 1.92 13.07
CA ALA A 211 -1.54 1.65 12.79
C ALA A 211 -1.77 1.39 11.29
N LEU A 212 -1.19 2.22 10.41
CA LEU A 212 -1.29 2.04 8.95
C LEU A 212 -0.69 0.71 8.49
N ILE A 213 0.45 0.29 9.04
CA ILE A 213 1.06 -1.01 8.75
C ILE A 213 0.13 -2.13 9.21
N GLY A 214 -0.37 -2.08 10.44
CA GLY A 214 -1.31 -3.07 10.95
C GLY A 214 -2.55 -3.21 10.05
N ILE A 215 -3.16 -2.10 9.65
CA ILE A 215 -4.31 -2.06 8.74
C ILE A 215 -3.93 -2.64 7.38
N ASN A 216 -2.77 -2.27 6.84
CA ASN A 216 -2.29 -2.81 5.58
C ASN A 216 -2.09 -4.34 5.65
N LEU A 217 -1.47 -4.85 6.72
CA LEU A 217 -1.22 -6.28 6.88
C LEU A 217 -2.50 -7.10 7.00
N ILE A 218 -3.56 -6.58 7.65
CA ILE A 218 -4.84 -7.26 7.73
C ILE A 218 -5.70 -7.11 6.48
N SER A 219 -5.36 -6.21 5.57
CA SER A 219 -6.13 -6.04 4.33
C SER A 219 -5.94 -7.26 3.42
N THR A 220 -6.99 -7.62 2.66
CA THR A 220 -7.01 -8.85 1.87
C THR A 220 -6.47 -8.59 0.46
N TYR A 221 -5.55 -9.44 0.00
CA TYR A 221 -5.21 -9.56 -1.41
C TYR A 221 -5.74 -10.89 -1.95
N PRO A 222 -6.23 -10.96 -3.19
CA PRO A 222 -6.93 -12.15 -3.70
C PRO A 222 -6.08 -13.42 -3.73
N ALA A 223 -4.77 -13.27 -3.92
CA ALA A 223 -3.82 -14.37 -4.05
C ALA A 223 -2.99 -14.60 -2.77
N LEU A 224 -3.16 -13.78 -1.73
CA LEU A 224 -2.38 -13.85 -0.49
C LEU A 224 -3.29 -13.97 0.71
N ASP A 225 -3.12 -15.02 1.47
CA ASP A 225 -3.75 -15.17 2.77
C ASP A 225 -2.76 -14.79 3.88
N PHE A 226 -2.90 -13.54 4.37
CA PHE A 226 -2.17 -13.09 5.55
C PHE A 226 -2.98 -13.40 6.80
N GLU A 227 -2.46 -14.28 7.62
CA GLU A 227 -2.97 -14.52 8.97
C GLU A 227 -2.09 -13.74 9.96
N VAL A 228 -2.67 -12.74 10.63
CA VAL A 228 -1.93 -11.89 11.58
C VAL A 228 -2.48 -12.08 12.99
N TYR A 229 -1.59 -12.40 13.91
CA TYR A 229 -1.90 -12.68 15.31
C TYR A 229 -1.11 -11.75 16.23
N ASN A 230 -1.78 -11.15 17.22
CA ASN A 230 -1.08 -10.53 18.32
C ASN A 230 -0.53 -11.63 19.25
N CYS A 231 0.77 -11.66 19.41
CA CYS A 231 1.47 -12.62 20.24
C CYS A 231 2.48 -11.91 21.14
N ASN A 232 2.74 -12.52 22.29
CA ASN A 232 3.90 -12.12 23.09
C ASN A 232 5.16 -12.70 22.44
N VAL A 233 5.79 -11.92 21.58
CA VAL A 233 7.01 -12.28 20.85
C VAL A 233 8.25 -11.81 21.61
N ASN A 234 9.42 -12.35 21.24
CA ASN A 234 10.67 -11.95 21.85
C ASN A 234 11.01 -10.49 21.47
N PRO A 235 11.21 -9.59 22.41
CA PRO A 235 11.57 -8.21 22.10
C PRO A 235 12.94 -8.15 21.41
N ASN A 236 13.14 -7.11 20.61
CA ASN A 236 14.36 -6.87 19.84
C ASN A 236 14.82 -8.04 18.95
N SER A 237 13.90 -8.91 18.53
CA SER A 237 14.20 -10.03 17.65
C SER A 237 13.14 -10.17 16.57
N THR A 238 13.58 -10.40 15.33
CA THR A 238 12.71 -10.78 14.22
C THR A 238 13.12 -12.15 13.71
N ILE A 239 12.14 -13.04 13.54
CA ILE A 239 12.35 -14.37 13.02
C ILE A 239 11.51 -14.53 11.75
N SER A 240 12.13 -14.97 10.67
CA SER A 240 11.46 -15.27 9.39
C SER A 240 11.78 -16.70 9.00
N VAL A 241 10.77 -17.51 8.80
CA VAL A 241 10.94 -18.93 8.42
C VAL A 241 10.19 -19.18 7.12
N ILE A 242 10.88 -19.74 6.14
CA ILE A 242 10.27 -20.41 4.99
C ILE A 242 10.29 -21.90 5.29
N LYS A 243 9.13 -22.50 5.41
CA LYS A 243 8.99 -23.91 5.78
C LYS A 243 9.87 -24.81 4.93
N ASP A 244 10.59 -25.71 5.56
CA ASP A 244 11.50 -26.72 4.98
C ASP A 244 12.67 -26.15 4.14
N LYS A 245 12.85 -24.82 4.09
CA LYS A 245 13.80 -24.20 3.16
C LYS A 245 14.83 -23.28 3.84
N PHE A 246 14.35 -22.38 4.71
CA PHE A 246 15.20 -21.29 5.19
C PHE A 246 14.70 -20.68 6.50
N VAL A 247 15.62 -20.31 7.39
CA VAL A 247 15.33 -19.49 8.56
C VAL A 247 16.27 -18.30 8.61
N LEU A 248 15.71 -17.16 8.97
CA LEU A 248 16.42 -15.92 9.25
C LEU A 248 16.04 -15.45 10.63
N ASN A 249 17.02 -15.19 11.49
CA ASN A 249 16.84 -14.54 12.79
C ASN A 249 17.68 -13.26 12.81
N THR A 250 17.07 -12.14 13.19
CA THR A 250 17.74 -10.86 13.34
C THR A 250 17.51 -10.35 14.75
N THR A 251 18.58 -10.03 15.46
CA THR A 251 18.53 -9.37 16.77
C THR A 251 18.83 -7.89 16.59
N HIS A 252 18.08 -7.06 17.28
CA HIS A 252 18.17 -5.61 17.20
C HIS A 252 18.61 -5.03 18.54
N TYR A 253 19.23 -3.85 18.47
CA TYR A 253 19.38 -2.98 19.65
C TYR A 253 18.01 -2.39 20.05
N PRO A 254 17.85 -1.83 21.26
CA PRO A 254 16.62 -1.19 21.71
C PRO A 254 16.16 0.02 20.85
N ASP A 255 17.07 0.60 20.06
CA ASP A 255 16.78 1.66 19.09
C ASP A 255 16.28 1.14 17.74
N GLY A 256 16.27 -0.21 17.58
CA GLY A 256 15.82 -0.90 16.38
C GLY A 256 16.92 -1.14 15.33
N GLU A 257 18.15 -0.70 15.57
CA GLU A 257 19.27 -1.01 14.66
C GLU A 257 19.67 -2.49 14.79
N CYS A 258 20.08 -3.08 13.67
CA CYS A 258 20.45 -4.49 13.64
C CYS A 258 21.76 -4.75 14.38
N LEU A 259 21.72 -5.59 15.39
CA LEU A 259 22.90 -6.08 16.08
C LEU A 259 23.57 -7.22 15.30
N VAL A 260 22.81 -8.24 14.97
CA VAL A 260 23.30 -9.41 14.24
C VAL A 260 22.16 -10.11 13.51
N SER A 261 22.40 -10.58 12.30
CA SER A 261 21.51 -11.45 11.57
C SER A 261 22.17 -12.80 11.34
N THR A 262 21.41 -13.86 11.56
CA THR A 262 21.84 -15.24 11.32
C THR A 262 20.84 -15.94 10.43
N SER A 263 21.33 -16.73 9.48
CA SER A 263 20.47 -17.55 8.61
C SER A 263 20.95 -18.98 8.58
N SER A 264 20.03 -19.91 8.37
CA SER A 264 20.35 -21.34 8.26
C SER A 264 19.46 -22.02 7.23
N LYS A 265 20.02 -23.05 6.57
CA LYS A 265 19.34 -24.03 5.73
C LYS A 265 19.31 -25.43 6.35
N ASP A 266 19.70 -25.54 7.62
CA ASP A 266 19.60 -26.80 8.35
C ASP A 266 18.14 -27.20 8.56
N LYS A 267 17.74 -28.34 8.00
CA LYS A 267 16.35 -28.79 7.99
C LYS A 267 15.78 -28.98 9.36
N LYS A 268 16.56 -29.57 10.29
CA LYS A 268 16.09 -29.85 11.64
C LYS A 268 15.86 -28.55 12.41
N LEU A 269 16.79 -27.60 12.29
CA LEU A 269 16.65 -26.27 12.91
C LEU A 269 15.44 -25.53 12.36
N ILE A 270 15.21 -25.58 11.04
CA ILE A 270 14.07 -24.95 10.38
C ILE A 270 12.76 -25.54 10.90
N GLU A 271 12.65 -26.87 10.93
CA GLU A 271 11.48 -27.59 11.45
C GLU A 271 11.21 -27.23 12.91
N ASP A 272 12.23 -27.29 13.77
CA ASP A 272 12.09 -26.99 15.20
C ASP A 272 11.60 -25.54 15.42
N ILE A 273 12.15 -24.56 14.70
CA ILE A 273 11.72 -23.15 14.81
C ILE A 273 10.32 -22.98 14.23
N TYR A 274 10.04 -23.53 13.06
CA TYR A 274 8.72 -23.45 12.42
C TYR A 274 7.62 -23.98 13.32
N TYR A 275 7.75 -25.21 13.82
CA TYR A 275 6.74 -25.81 14.68
C TYR A 275 6.60 -25.10 16.03
N ASN A 276 7.68 -24.55 16.57
CA ASN A 276 7.63 -23.76 17.80
C ASN A 276 6.81 -22.47 17.57
N LEU A 277 7.02 -21.75 16.45
CA LEU A 277 6.25 -20.55 16.11
C LEU A 277 4.77 -20.89 15.89
N ILE A 278 4.46 -21.97 15.19
CA ILE A 278 3.07 -22.45 15.00
C ILE A 278 2.43 -22.85 16.33
N TYR A 279 3.20 -23.47 17.24
CA TYR A 279 2.72 -23.77 18.60
C TYR A 279 2.37 -22.49 19.37
N ILE A 280 3.24 -21.47 19.33
CA ILE A 280 2.98 -20.17 19.97
C ILE A 280 1.72 -19.52 19.38
N GLN A 281 1.54 -19.56 18.06
CA GLN A 281 0.35 -19.05 17.40
C GLN A 281 -0.92 -19.75 17.96
N ARG A 282 -0.93 -21.07 18.00
CA ARG A 282 -2.09 -21.85 18.43
C ARG A 282 -2.45 -21.69 19.90
N GLN A 283 -1.45 -21.53 20.76
CA GLN A 283 -1.64 -21.47 22.21
C GLN A 283 -1.85 -20.05 22.76
N LYS A 284 -1.23 -19.06 22.14
CA LYS A 284 -1.13 -17.70 22.69
C LYS A 284 -1.52 -16.61 21.69
N GLY A 285 -1.61 -16.94 20.41
CA GLY A 285 -1.93 -15.98 19.36
C GLY A 285 -3.40 -15.56 19.40
N LYS A 286 -3.64 -14.25 19.41
CA LYS A 286 -4.96 -13.66 19.24
C LYS A 286 -5.05 -13.09 17.83
N PRO A 287 -5.98 -13.55 16.98
CA PRO A 287 -6.12 -13.00 15.64
C PRO A 287 -6.43 -11.51 15.73
N LEU A 288 -5.81 -10.69 14.88
CA LEU A 288 -6.10 -9.26 14.85
C LEU A 288 -7.50 -8.97 14.30
N ARG A 289 -8.01 -9.87 13.44
CA ARG A 289 -9.30 -9.72 12.78
C ARG A 289 -10.04 -11.03 12.60
N GLU A 290 -11.34 -10.89 12.43
CA GLU A 290 -12.23 -11.89 11.83
C GLU A 290 -12.64 -11.42 10.43
N LYS A 291 -12.65 -12.33 9.45
CA LYS A 291 -13.13 -12.03 8.08
C LYS A 291 -14.63 -12.31 8.00
N LYS A 292 -15.40 -11.33 7.53
CA LYS A 292 -16.83 -11.52 7.22
C LYS A 292 -17.14 -11.13 5.79
N THR A 293 -17.98 -11.91 5.13
CA THR A 293 -18.48 -11.56 3.79
C THR A 293 -19.48 -10.41 3.87
N PRO A 294 -19.72 -9.66 2.78
CA PRO A 294 -20.77 -8.63 2.75
C PRO A 294 -22.13 -9.18 3.16
N LEU A 295 -22.51 -10.34 2.66
CA LEU A 295 -23.79 -10.98 3.01
C LEU A 295 -23.87 -11.31 4.49
N SER A 296 -22.85 -11.94 5.07
CA SER A 296 -22.86 -12.25 6.51
C SER A 296 -22.90 -11.00 7.38
N MET A 297 -22.27 -9.88 6.96
CA MET A 297 -22.36 -8.60 7.68
C MET A 297 -23.77 -8.05 7.75
N ILE A 298 -24.58 -8.29 6.71
CA ILE A 298 -25.99 -7.87 6.63
C ILE A 298 -26.86 -8.86 7.40
N GLU A 299 -26.74 -10.17 7.13
CA GLU A 299 -27.58 -11.24 7.69
C GLU A 299 -27.49 -11.34 9.23
N ASP A 300 -26.27 -11.27 9.78
CA ASP A 300 -26.04 -11.34 11.23
C ASP A 300 -26.15 -9.97 11.92
N GLN A 301 -26.60 -8.96 11.20
CA GLN A 301 -26.81 -7.59 11.67
C GLN A 301 -25.54 -6.88 12.21
N THR A 302 -24.35 -7.37 11.92
CA THR A 302 -23.08 -6.73 12.35
C THR A 302 -22.98 -5.30 11.83
N TYR A 303 -23.38 -5.07 10.58
CA TYR A 303 -23.38 -3.73 10.00
C TYR A 303 -24.40 -2.82 10.71
N LEU A 304 -25.59 -3.33 11.00
CA LEU A 304 -26.62 -2.61 11.72
C LEU A 304 -26.15 -2.22 13.14
N GLN A 305 -25.50 -3.16 13.86
CA GLN A 305 -24.92 -2.89 15.17
C GLN A 305 -23.89 -1.76 15.12
N TYR A 306 -23.12 -1.66 14.03
CA TYR A 306 -22.17 -0.57 13.85
C TYR A 306 -22.90 0.77 13.72
N ILE A 307 -23.84 0.91 12.80
CA ILE A 307 -24.53 2.19 12.52
C ILE A 307 -25.51 2.64 13.63
N MET A 308 -25.91 1.74 14.50
CA MET A 308 -26.74 2.07 15.68
C MET A 308 -25.98 2.78 16.81
N ASN A 309 -24.67 2.91 16.72
CA ASN A 309 -23.90 3.64 17.73
C ASN A 309 -24.08 5.16 17.57
N ASN A 310 -24.01 5.87 18.71
CA ASN A 310 -24.19 7.32 18.74
C ASN A 310 -22.90 8.13 18.46
N ASP A 311 -21.75 7.48 18.45
CA ASP A 311 -20.44 8.08 18.19
C ASP A 311 -19.74 7.25 17.11
N LEU A 312 -19.87 7.73 15.88
CA LEU A 312 -19.35 7.06 14.71
C LEU A 312 -18.22 7.88 14.10
N ARG A 313 -17.14 7.20 13.77
CA ARG A 313 -15.97 7.77 13.12
C ARG A 313 -15.62 6.93 11.90
N CYS A 314 -15.44 7.56 10.75
CA CYS A 314 -15.14 6.87 9.50
C CYS A 314 -13.95 7.49 8.78
N ILE A 315 -13.09 6.66 8.24
CA ILE A 315 -12.17 7.03 7.15
C ILE A 315 -12.68 6.29 5.90
N LEU A 316 -13.03 7.01 4.86
CA LEU A 316 -13.57 6.44 3.63
C LEU A 316 -12.50 6.36 2.56
N GLY A 317 -11.89 5.19 2.42
CA GLY A 317 -10.94 4.84 1.35
C GLY A 317 -11.64 4.46 0.04
N SER A 318 -12.96 4.50 0.00
CA SER A 318 -13.79 4.42 -1.20
C SER A 318 -15.17 4.98 -0.90
N ILE A 319 -15.79 5.60 -1.89
CA ILE A 319 -17.18 6.03 -1.78
C ILE A 319 -18.07 4.78 -1.78
N ASN A 320 -19.07 4.77 -0.91
CA ASN A 320 -19.91 3.64 -0.62
C ASN A 320 -21.35 4.09 -0.33
N GLU A 321 -22.15 3.25 0.34
CA GLU A 321 -23.54 3.46 0.67
C GLU A 321 -23.81 4.62 1.66
N PHE A 322 -22.78 5.15 2.33
CA PHE A 322 -22.95 6.33 3.20
C PHE A 322 -23.32 7.57 2.37
N PHE A 323 -24.18 8.40 2.92
CA PHE A 323 -24.68 9.63 2.29
C PHE A 323 -25.43 9.41 0.98
N MET A 324 -25.94 8.20 0.75
CA MET A 324 -26.81 7.91 -0.39
C MET A 324 -28.26 8.32 -0.09
N PRO A 325 -28.99 9.00 -1.00
CA PRO A 325 -30.40 9.25 -0.84
C PRO A 325 -31.18 7.94 -0.63
N PRO A 326 -32.24 7.92 0.22
CA PRO A 326 -32.95 6.69 0.57
C PRO A 326 -33.50 5.88 -0.59
N ASP A 327 -34.01 6.58 -1.61
CA ASP A 327 -34.55 5.99 -2.84
C ASP A 327 -33.43 5.40 -3.71
N LEU A 328 -32.34 6.15 -3.91
CA LEU A 328 -31.17 5.66 -4.65
C LEU A 328 -30.56 4.45 -3.95
N PHE A 329 -30.47 4.46 -2.60
CA PHE A 329 -30.00 3.31 -1.83
C PHE A 329 -30.83 2.05 -2.14
N MET A 330 -32.17 2.18 -2.17
CA MET A 330 -33.05 1.05 -2.45
C MET A 330 -32.95 0.58 -3.91
N ASP A 331 -32.83 1.50 -4.86
CA ASP A 331 -32.61 1.16 -6.29
C ASP A 331 -31.31 0.37 -6.50
N VAL A 332 -30.23 0.76 -5.81
CA VAL A 332 -28.95 0.04 -5.86
C VAL A 332 -29.04 -1.29 -5.12
N ALA A 333 -29.72 -1.34 -3.98
CA ALA A 333 -29.94 -2.57 -3.22
C ALA A 333 -30.68 -3.62 -4.05
N GLU A 334 -31.77 -3.21 -4.73
CA GLU A 334 -32.56 -4.09 -5.59
C GLU A 334 -31.73 -4.65 -6.75
N ARG A 335 -30.94 -3.80 -7.41
CA ARG A 335 -30.05 -4.24 -8.51
C ARG A 335 -28.96 -5.20 -8.04
N THR A 336 -28.52 -5.09 -6.79
CA THR A 336 -27.36 -5.85 -6.28
C THR A 336 -27.76 -7.14 -5.56
N PHE A 337 -28.87 -7.10 -4.83
CA PHE A 337 -29.31 -8.16 -3.91
C PHE A 337 -30.78 -8.53 -4.05
N GLY A 338 -31.52 -8.01 -5.04
CA GLY A 338 -32.97 -8.15 -5.15
C GLY A 338 -33.49 -9.59 -5.22
N GLU A 339 -32.65 -10.55 -5.63
CA GLU A 339 -33.00 -11.97 -5.64
C GLU A 339 -33.10 -12.57 -4.21
N ASN A 340 -32.59 -11.89 -3.17
CA ASN A 340 -32.56 -12.38 -1.79
C ASN A 340 -33.48 -11.53 -0.89
N GLU A 341 -34.72 -11.98 -0.67
CA GLU A 341 -35.72 -11.27 0.11
C GLU A 341 -35.27 -11.00 1.56
N ASN A 342 -34.54 -11.94 2.19
CA ASN A 342 -34.03 -11.74 3.56
C ASN A 342 -33.03 -10.60 3.63
N ILE A 343 -32.09 -10.57 2.70
CA ILE A 343 -31.12 -9.48 2.57
C ILE A 343 -31.83 -8.15 2.32
N MET A 344 -32.79 -8.11 1.41
CA MET A 344 -33.55 -6.89 1.11
C MET A 344 -34.31 -6.36 2.32
N ASN A 345 -34.86 -7.21 3.18
CA ASN A 345 -35.51 -6.81 4.41
C ASN A 345 -34.54 -6.20 5.42
N GLU A 346 -33.33 -6.74 5.56
CA GLU A 346 -32.29 -6.15 6.39
C GLU A 346 -31.77 -4.82 5.80
N LEU A 347 -31.60 -4.74 4.47
CA LEU A 347 -31.18 -3.50 3.79
C LEU A 347 -32.18 -2.36 3.95
N LYS A 348 -33.49 -2.64 3.96
CA LYS A 348 -34.53 -1.64 4.31
C LYS A 348 -34.33 -1.08 5.71
N LYS A 349 -34.04 -1.93 6.70
CA LYS A 349 -33.73 -1.49 8.07
C LYS A 349 -32.45 -0.64 8.10
N ILE A 350 -31.39 -1.13 7.45
CA ILE A 350 -30.10 -0.42 7.37
C ILE A 350 -30.28 0.96 6.74
N ASN A 351 -31.05 1.08 5.65
CA ASN A 351 -31.34 2.37 5.02
C ASN A 351 -31.96 3.36 6.01
N ILE A 352 -32.99 2.93 6.78
CA ILE A 352 -33.63 3.77 7.80
C ILE A 352 -32.62 4.22 8.87
N PHE A 353 -31.76 3.32 9.32
CA PHE A 353 -30.76 3.64 10.34
C PHE A 353 -29.63 4.53 9.81
N LEU A 354 -29.19 4.37 8.55
CA LEU A 354 -28.25 5.29 7.92
C LEU A 354 -28.80 6.71 7.82
N GLN A 355 -30.08 6.86 7.48
CA GLN A 355 -30.73 8.17 7.49
C GLN A 355 -30.79 8.77 8.91
N ASN A 356 -31.06 7.96 9.92
CA ASN A 356 -31.03 8.42 11.32
C ASN A 356 -29.60 8.76 11.78
N ALA A 357 -28.59 7.98 11.40
CA ALA A 357 -27.19 8.23 11.73
C ALA A 357 -26.72 9.57 11.15
N THR A 358 -27.12 9.89 9.93
CA THR A 358 -26.79 11.17 9.27
C THR A 358 -27.47 12.39 9.88
N TYR A 359 -28.55 12.23 10.63
CA TYR A 359 -29.28 13.36 11.20
C TYR A 359 -29.32 13.42 12.72
N LYS A 360 -28.97 12.34 13.42
CA LYS A 360 -29.15 12.22 14.88
C LYS A 360 -27.93 11.72 15.65
N SER A 361 -26.91 11.24 14.98
CA SER A 361 -25.69 10.71 15.62
C SER A 361 -24.52 11.63 15.36
N LYS A 362 -23.63 11.80 16.34
CA LYS A 362 -22.35 12.47 16.13
C LYS A 362 -21.50 11.60 15.18
N LEU A 363 -21.38 12.04 13.95
CA LEU A 363 -20.63 11.33 12.91
C LEU A 363 -19.46 12.18 12.43
N LYS A 364 -18.25 11.65 12.58
CA LYS A 364 -17.01 12.25 12.05
C LYS A 364 -16.51 11.44 10.84
N VAL A 365 -16.34 12.12 9.71
CA VAL A 365 -15.98 11.46 8.46
C VAL A 365 -14.77 12.12 7.83
N LEU A 366 -13.80 11.29 7.48
CA LEU A 366 -12.64 11.65 6.66
C LEU A 366 -12.81 10.99 5.29
N ILE A 367 -12.80 11.78 4.22
CA ILE A 367 -12.95 11.30 2.84
C ILE A 367 -11.66 11.62 2.07
N TYR A 368 -11.05 10.65 1.43
CA TYR A 368 -9.93 10.90 0.53
C TYR A 368 -10.42 11.59 -0.75
N GLU A 369 -9.87 12.76 -1.05
CA GLU A 369 -10.22 13.53 -2.25
C GLU A 369 -9.98 12.72 -3.53
N ALA A 370 -8.86 12.01 -3.60
CA ALA A 370 -8.53 11.15 -4.73
C ALA A 370 -9.59 10.07 -4.99
N GLU A 371 -10.14 9.45 -3.93
CA GLU A 371 -11.17 8.41 -4.08
C GLU A 371 -12.53 9.00 -4.46
N LEU A 372 -12.84 10.21 -4.00
CA LEU A 372 -14.03 10.93 -4.44
C LEU A 372 -13.96 11.27 -5.94
N ARG A 373 -12.82 11.80 -6.39
CA ARG A 373 -12.59 12.10 -7.82
C ARG A 373 -12.66 10.84 -8.68
N LYS A 374 -12.07 9.74 -8.22
CA LYS A 374 -12.12 8.43 -8.89
C LYS A 374 -13.55 7.91 -9.00
N TYR A 375 -14.35 8.00 -7.92
CA TYR A 375 -15.76 7.66 -7.95
C TYR A 375 -16.54 8.52 -8.97
N LEU A 376 -16.35 9.83 -8.94
CA LEU A 376 -17.02 10.74 -9.87
C LEU A 376 -16.69 10.43 -11.32
N SER A 377 -15.45 10.11 -11.64
CA SER A 377 -15.04 9.79 -13.02
C SER A 377 -15.48 8.40 -13.47
N SER A 378 -15.27 7.36 -12.65
CA SER A 378 -15.54 5.96 -13.04
C SER A 378 -16.98 5.52 -12.85
N GLY A 379 -17.70 6.12 -11.90
CA GLY A 379 -19.02 5.66 -11.45
C GLY A 379 -19.00 4.41 -10.56
N CYS A 380 -17.84 3.88 -10.27
CA CYS A 380 -17.73 2.69 -9.45
C CYS A 380 -17.93 3.02 -7.97
N LEU A 381 -19.01 2.51 -7.40
CA LEU A 381 -19.37 2.57 -5.99
C LEU A 381 -19.16 1.18 -5.36
N HIS A 382 -18.73 1.13 -4.10
CA HIS A 382 -18.65 -0.12 -3.34
C HIS A 382 -19.82 -0.28 -2.37
N PHE A 383 -20.95 -0.71 -2.89
CA PHE A 383 -22.17 -0.95 -2.12
C PHE A 383 -22.04 -2.24 -1.28
N PHE A 384 -21.96 -2.12 0.03
CA PHE A 384 -21.61 -3.23 0.94
C PHE A 384 -20.43 -4.05 0.44
N ASN A 385 -19.34 -3.36 0.07
CA ASN A 385 -18.12 -3.95 -0.49
C ASN A 385 -18.32 -4.72 -1.82
N THR A 386 -19.45 -4.55 -2.48
CA THR A 386 -19.73 -5.08 -3.81
C THR A 386 -19.62 -3.94 -4.82
N PRO A 387 -18.79 -4.05 -5.86
CA PRO A 387 -18.64 -3.00 -6.85
C PRO A 387 -19.93 -2.85 -7.68
N VAL A 388 -20.45 -1.64 -7.77
CA VAL A 388 -21.64 -1.28 -8.54
C VAL A 388 -21.33 -0.04 -9.36
N ASN A 389 -21.72 -0.04 -10.63
CA ASN A 389 -21.56 1.12 -11.49
C ASN A 389 -22.81 1.98 -11.48
N LEU A 390 -22.66 3.24 -11.11
CA LEU A 390 -23.70 4.25 -11.13
C LEU A 390 -23.61 5.09 -12.41
N SER A 391 -24.77 5.38 -12.99
CA SER A 391 -24.88 6.37 -14.07
C SER A 391 -24.48 7.77 -13.58
N PHE A 392 -24.19 8.68 -14.50
CA PHE A 392 -23.83 10.05 -14.11
C PHE A 392 -24.93 10.72 -13.26
N LYS A 393 -26.20 10.55 -13.64
CA LYS A 393 -27.34 11.12 -12.88
C LYS A 393 -27.45 10.54 -11.47
N GLU A 394 -27.16 9.27 -11.26
CA GLU A 394 -27.17 8.65 -9.94
C GLU A 394 -26.00 9.17 -9.08
N ARG A 395 -24.83 9.34 -9.69
CA ARG A 395 -23.66 9.96 -9.00
C ARG A 395 -23.96 11.40 -8.60
N GLU A 396 -24.55 12.17 -9.49
CA GLU A 396 -24.96 13.55 -9.24
C GLU A 396 -25.91 13.62 -8.04
N ARG A 397 -26.99 12.83 -8.03
CA ARG A 397 -27.92 12.74 -6.89
C ARG A 397 -27.22 12.33 -5.58
N HIS A 398 -26.29 11.39 -5.64
CA HIS A 398 -25.53 10.97 -4.47
C HIS A 398 -24.68 12.12 -3.91
N ILE A 399 -23.97 12.83 -4.78
CA ILE A 399 -23.12 13.94 -4.38
C ILE A 399 -23.91 15.15 -3.89
N GLU A 400 -25.01 15.51 -4.54
CA GLU A 400 -25.93 16.56 -4.07
C GLU A 400 -26.44 16.28 -2.65
N TYR A 401 -26.72 15.00 -2.35
CA TYR A 401 -27.12 14.61 -1.01
C TYR A 401 -25.96 14.70 0.01
N LEU A 402 -24.75 14.32 -0.38
CA LEU A 402 -23.54 14.51 0.43
C LEU A 402 -23.28 16.01 0.71
N GLU A 403 -23.36 16.86 -0.32
CA GLU A 403 -23.18 18.31 -0.19
C GLU A 403 -24.24 18.94 0.71
N LYS A 404 -25.49 18.50 0.59
CA LYS A 404 -26.57 18.93 1.48
C LYS A 404 -26.25 18.59 2.95
N ILE A 405 -25.80 17.37 3.24
CA ILE A 405 -25.43 16.98 4.59
C ILE A 405 -24.22 17.78 5.09
N LEU A 406 -23.21 17.97 4.26
CA LEU A 406 -22.02 18.76 4.57
C LEU A 406 -22.40 20.20 5.02
N MET A 407 -23.34 20.82 4.31
CA MET A 407 -23.68 22.21 4.54
C MET A 407 -24.75 22.42 5.63
N GLU A 408 -25.71 21.52 5.75
CA GLU A 408 -26.88 21.70 6.63
C GLU A 408 -26.77 20.96 7.97
N SER A 409 -25.99 19.85 8.06
CA SER A 409 -25.94 19.06 9.29
C SER A 409 -25.03 19.68 10.35
N ASN A 410 -25.50 19.71 11.59
CA ASN A 410 -24.72 20.06 12.77
C ASN A 410 -24.14 18.82 13.49
N GLU A 411 -24.67 17.64 13.19
CA GLU A 411 -24.29 16.38 13.83
C GLU A 411 -23.24 15.61 13.02
N VAL A 412 -23.09 15.94 11.74
CA VAL A 412 -22.11 15.32 10.84
C VAL A 412 -21.00 16.30 10.53
N GLU A 413 -19.79 15.93 10.90
CA GLU A 413 -18.58 16.67 10.54
C GLU A 413 -17.84 15.88 9.45
N ILE A 414 -17.71 16.48 8.27
CA ILE A 414 -16.96 15.92 7.14
C ILE A 414 -15.70 16.72 6.93
N ARG A 415 -14.56 16.03 6.81
CA ARG A 415 -13.27 16.59 6.42
C ARG A 415 -12.71 15.82 5.25
N MET A 416 -11.88 16.47 4.46
CA MET A 416 -11.28 15.89 3.26
C MET A 416 -9.78 15.65 3.47
N ILE A 417 -9.29 14.50 3.02
CA ILE A 417 -7.88 14.15 3.03
C ILE A 417 -7.31 14.44 1.65
N ASP A 418 -6.35 15.37 1.58
CA ASP A 418 -5.61 15.73 0.37
C ASP A 418 -4.12 15.48 0.62
N GLY A 419 -3.64 14.28 0.29
CA GLY A 419 -2.25 13.87 0.49
C GLY A 419 -2.06 12.56 1.24
N ASN A 420 -0.82 12.30 1.64
CA ASN A 420 -0.40 11.11 2.38
C ASN A 420 -0.12 11.46 3.85
N PHE A 421 -0.47 10.57 4.77
CA PHE A 421 -0.16 10.78 6.20
C PHE A 421 1.32 10.62 6.52
N ILE A 422 2.05 9.86 5.70
CA ILE A 422 3.48 9.59 5.83
C ILE A 422 4.08 9.56 4.42
N ASP A 423 5.06 10.41 4.15
CA ASP A 423 5.65 10.61 2.83
C ASP A 423 6.31 9.35 2.26
N ASP A 424 7.01 8.61 3.10
CA ASP A 424 7.75 7.41 2.70
C ASP A 424 6.88 6.14 2.62
N PHE A 425 5.65 6.18 3.15
CA PHE A 425 4.72 5.08 3.15
C PHE A 425 3.48 5.43 2.34
N ARG A 426 3.59 5.23 1.05
CA ARG A 426 2.45 5.35 0.14
C ARG A 426 1.63 4.08 0.22
N ASN A 427 0.54 4.14 0.95
CA ASN A 427 -0.48 3.11 0.86
C ASN A 427 -1.20 3.32 -0.47
N ASN A 428 -0.90 2.51 -1.49
CA ASN A 428 -1.52 2.63 -2.82
C ASN A 428 -3.03 2.38 -2.77
N ASP A 429 -3.51 1.78 -1.68
CA ASP A 429 -4.91 1.48 -1.46
C ASP A 429 -5.36 2.15 -0.15
N ASN A 430 -6.06 3.26 -0.27
CA ASN A 430 -6.61 3.98 0.87
C ASN A 430 -7.58 3.07 1.67
N PRO A 431 -7.28 2.71 2.94
CA PRO A 431 -8.16 1.85 3.70
C PRO A 431 -9.42 2.58 4.14
N SER A 432 -10.55 1.88 4.15
CA SER A 432 -11.73 2.36 4.87
C SER A 432 -11.73 1.81 6.29
N LEU A 433 -11.93 2.69 7.26
CA LEU A 433 -12.11 2.35 8.67
C LEU A 433 -13.46 2.86 9.16
N TYR A 434 -14.19 2.00 9.85
CA TYR A 434 -15.44 2.33 10.50
C TYR A 434 -15.28 2.05 11.99
N LEU A 435 -15.27 3.10 12.79
CA LEU A 435 -14.97 3.04 14.22
C LEU A 435 -16.18 3.44 15.02
N SER A 436 -16.57 2.58 15.94
CA SER A 436 -17.55 2.88 16.98
C SER A 436 -16.99 2.47 18.35
N LYS A 437 -17.73 2.75 19.42
CA LYS A 437 -17.29 2.36 20.76
C LYS A 437 -17.10 0.85 20.92
N SER A 438 -17.98 0.04 20.35
CA SER A 438 -17.98 -1.41 20.52
C SER A 438 -17.37 -2.17 19.35
N LEU A 439 -17.53 -1.68 18.14
CA LEU A 439 -17.19 -2.39 16.92
C LEU A 439 -16.26 -1.55 16.04
N LYS A 440 -15.23 -2.19 15.52
CA LYS A 440 -14.30 -1.57 14.57
C LYS A 440 -14.15 -2.48 13.35
N ILE A 441 -14.31 -1.88 12.18
CA ILE A 441 -14.34 -2.58 10.90
C ILE A 441 -13.31 -1.93 9.99
N SER A 442 -12.52 -2.74 9.31
CA SER A 442 -11.67 -2.31 8.21
C SER A 442 -12.15 -2.93 6.90
N LYS A 443 -12.12 -2.14 5.83
CA LYS A 443 -12.48 -2.55 4.49
C LYS A 443 -11.41 -2.07 3.53
N MET A 444 -10.97 -2.95 2.64
CA MET A 444 -10.07 -2.62 1.54
C MET A 444 -10.78 -2.84 0.21
N HIS A 445 -10.33 -2.16 -0.82
CA HIS A 445 -10.84 -2.35 -2.17
C HIS A 445 -10.69 -3.79 -2.62
N PRO A 446 -11.72 -4.38 -3.22
CA PRO A 446 -11.63 -5.71 -3.81
C PRO A 446 -10.76 -5.65 -5.08
N ILE A 447 -9.62 -6.33 -5.07
CA ILE A 447 -8.73 -6.40 -6.25
C ILE A 447 -9.14 -7.54 -7.20
N SER A 448 -9.85 -8.55 -6.76
CA SER A 448 -10.53 -9.58 -7.61
C SER A 448 -11.40 -10.51 -6.77
N GLY A 449 -12.69 -10.46 -6.96
CA GLY A 449 -13.63 -11.56 -6.71
C GLY A 449 -13.94 -12.02 -5.28
N LYS A 450 -13.16 -11.67 -4.26
CA LYS A 450 -13.47 -12.01 -2.86
C LYS A 450 -13.43 -10.77 -1.99
N ASN A 451 -14.61 -10.29 -1.64
CA ASN A 451 -14.80 -9.09 -0.84
C ASN A 451 -15.05 -9.49 0.61
N TYR A 452 -14.19 -9.06 1.53
CA TYR A 452 -14.35 -9.30 2.94
C TYR A 452 -14.30 -7.99 3.72
N TYR A 453 -15.06 -7.93 4.81
CA TYR A 453 -14.84 -7.00 5.90
C TYR A 453 -13.90 -7.65 6.93
N SER A 454 -13.03 -6.85 7.50
CA SER A 454 -12.18 -7.25 8.62
C SER A 454 -12.78 -6.66 9.90
N ILE A 455 -13.37 -7.50 10.75
CA ILE A 455 -13.82 -7.10 12.08
C ILE A 455 -12.60 -7.17 12.99
N LEU A 456 -12.19 -6.04 13.57
CA LEU A 456 -11.04 -6.02 14.46
C LEU A 456 -11.37 -6.70 15.77
N SER A 457 -10.57 -7.67 16.18
CA SER A 457 -10.79 -8.49 17.36
C SER A 457 -9.83 -8.18 18.50
N ASP A 458 -8.58 -7.83 18.21
CA ASP A 458 -7.57 -7.52 19.22
C ASP A 458 -7.77 -6.13 19.84
N ILE A 459 -7.72 -6.04 21.18
CA ILE A 459 -7.99 -4.80 21.92
C ILE A 459 -6.94 -3.73 21.64
N LYS A 460 -5.66 -4.10 21.66
CA LYS A 460 -4.56 -3.15 21.43
C LYS A 460 -4.59 -2.60 20.02
N PHE A 461 -4.89 -3.45 19.05
CA PHE A 461 -5.03 -3.01 17.66
C PHE A 461 -6.25 -2.10 17.46
N LYS A 462 -7.36 -2.35 18.16
CA LYS A 462 -8.52 -1.44 18.19
C LYS A 462 -8.15 -0.05 18.72
N GLU A 463 -7.39 0.00 19.82
CA GLU A 463 -6.88 1.25 20.39
C GLU A 463 -5.99 2.00 19.39
N MET A 464 -5.07 1.30 18.72
CA MET A 464 -4.23 1.91 17.69
C MET A 464 -5.03 2.52 16.54
N CYS A 465 -6.15 1.92 16.14
CA CYS A 465 -7.03 2.48 15.11
C CYS A 465 -7.79 3.72 15.60
N ASP A 466 -8.21 3.76 16.87
CA ASP A 466 -8.80 4.95 17.49
C ASP A 466 -7.78 6.09 17.55
N GLU A 467 -6.57 5.82 18.04
CA GLU A 467 -5.48 6.78 18.09
C GLU A 467 -5.11 7.32 16.70
N LEU A 468 -5.10 6.47 15.69
CA LEU A 468 -4.87 6.87 14.30
C LEU A 468 -5.90 7.90 13.84
N PHE A 469 -7.19 7.60 14.05
CA PHE A 469 -8.26 8.51 13.66
C PHE A 469 -8.13 9.85 14.39
N ASP A 470 -7.93 9.82 15.70
CA ASP A 470 -7.84 11.02 16.53
C ASP A 470 -6.60 11.87 16.18
N GLU A 471 -5.46 11.23 15.86
CA GLU A 471 -4.26 11.91 15.39
C GLU A 471 -4.47 12.61 14.03
N ILE A 472 -5.12 11.94 13.08
CA ILE A 472 -5.42 12.52 11.78
C ILE A 472 -6.41 13.67 11.96
N TRP A 473 -7.48 13.43 12.70
CA TRP A 473 -8.57 14.38 12.90
C TRP A 473 -8.12 15.68 13.57
N ASN A 474 -7.31 15.56 14.63
CA ASN A 474 -6.97 16.71 15.45
C ASN A 474 -5.68 17.43 15.02
N ASN A 475 -4.77 16.72 14.36
CA ASN A 475 -3.38 17.17 14.26
C ASN A 475 -2.76 17.14 12.85
N LYS A 476 -3.39 16.51 11.85
CA LYS A 476 -2.87 16.46 10.48
C LYS A 476 -3.44 17.56 9.60
N THR A 477 -3.24 18.81 10.01
CA THR A 477 -3.72 20.01 9.33
C THR A 477 -3.06 20.26 7.98
N ASP A 478 -1.90 19.66 7.72
CA ASP A 478 -1.17 19.74 6.46
C ASP A 478 -1.82 18.92 5.33
N VAL A 479 -2.57 17.87 5.68
CA VAL A 479 -3.24 16.98 4.73
C VAL A 479 -4.75 16.87 4.94
N VAL A 480 -5.30 17.55 5.95
CA VAL A 480 -6.73 17.51 6.27
C VAL A 480 -7.36 18.87 6.09
N ILE A 481 -8.31 18.95 5.20
CA ILE A 481 -9.13 20.15 4.95
C ILE A 481 -10.38 20.03 5.81
N ASP A 482 -10.62 21.01 6.68
CA ASP A 482 -11.75 21.05 7.62
C ASP A 482 -12.73 22.20 7.36
N ASN A 483 -12.42 23.10 6.43
CA ASN A 483 -13.31 24.18 6.03
C ASN A 483 -14.42 23.65 5.11
N ARG A 484 -15.70 23.80 5.54
CA ARG A 484 -16.86 23.27 4.82
C ARG A 484 -17.03 23.90 3.44
N GLU A 485 -16.82 25.19 3.32
CA GLU A 485 -16.94 25.91 2.05
C GLU A 485 -15.87 25.47 1.05
N GLU A 486 -14.63 25.27 1.51
CA GLU A 486 -13.55 24.75 0.66
C GLU A 486 -13.85 23.32 0.19
N ILE A 487 -14.32 22.45 1.09
CA ILE A 487 -14.69 21.07 0.75
C ILE A 487 -15.82 21.08 -0.30
N HIS A 488 -16.86 21.89 -0.07
CA HIS A 488 -17.97 22.04 -1.00
C HIS A 488 -17.49 22.52 -2.38
N GLU A 489 -16.61 23.54 -2.42
CA GLU A 489 -16.04 24.04 -3.68
C GLU A 489 -15.29 22.95 -4.46
N ARG A 490 -14.45 22.14 -3.76
CA ARG A 490 -13.69 21.05 -4.37
C ARG A 490 -14.61 19.96 -4.92
N ILE A 491 -15.67 19.60 -4.19
CA ILE A 491 -16.67 18.62 -4.63
C ILE A 491 -17.40 19.16 -5.89
N SER A 492 -17.91 20.40 -5.83
CA SER A 492 -18.64 21.05 -6.91
C SER A 492 -17.79 21.21 -8.18
N LYS A 493 -16.50 21.53 -8.05
CA LYS A 493 -15.56 21.56 -9.17
C LYS A 493 -15.39 20.17 -9.81
N SER A 494 -15.23 19.15 -8.97
CA SER A 494 -15.02 17.77 -9.44
C SER A 494 -16.23 17.22 -10.20
N ILE A 495 -17.45 17.47 -9.71
CA ILE A 495 -18.67 17.02 -10.41
C ILE A 495 -18.92 17.82 -11.68
N SER A 496 -18.67 19.13 -11.68
CA SER A 496 -18.81 19.98 -12.86
C SER A 496 -17.87 19.54 -13.99
N TYR A 497 -16.62 19.22 -13.65
CA TYR A 497 -15.66 18.65 -14.61
C TYR A 497 -16.15 17.33 -15.20
N THR A 498 -16.64 16.43 -14.34
CA THR A 498 -17.18 15.13 -14.79
C THR A 498 -18.42 15.29 -15.67
N ARG A 499 -19.27 16.28 -15.40
CA ARG A 499 -20.44 16.62 -16.25
C ARG A 499 -20.00 17.00 -17.65
N ILE A 500 -19.05 17.93 -17.77
CA ILE A 500 -18.50 18.38 -19.06
C ILE A 500 -17.92 17.21 -19.84
N MET A 501 -17.15 16.33 -19.18
CA MET A 501 -16.56 15.15 -19.82
C MET A 501 -17.65 14.17 -20.30
N SER A 502 -18.72 13.96 -19.53
CA SER A 502 -19.83 13.07 -19.90
C SER A 502 -20.65 13.60 -21.07
N GLU A 503 -20.87 14.91 -21.14
CA GLU A 503 -21.57 15.58 -22.22
C GLU A 503 -20.78 15.52 -23.54
N ASN A 504 -19.47 15.83 -23.47
CA ASN A 504 -18.58 15.74 -24.63
C ASN A 504 -18.48 14.32 -25.19
N PHE A 505 -18.49 13.30 -24.31
CA PHE A 505 -18.47 11.90 -24.73
C PHE A 505 -19.75 11.50 -25.46
N ILE A 506 -20.92 11.96 -25.00
CA ILE A 506 -22.21 11.71 -25.65
C ILE A 506 -22.29 12.42 -27.04
N GLU A 507 -21.73 13.63 -27.14
CA GLU A 507 -21.68 14.34 -28.41
C GLU A 507 -20.73 13.71 -29.45
N SER A 508 -19.64 13.08 -28.97
CA SER A 508 -18.67 12.39 -29.85
C SER A 508 -19.18 11.06 -30.41
N ILE A 509 -20.27 10.49 -29.83
CA ILE A 509 -20.87 9.21 -30.25
C ILE A 509 -22.08 9.47 -31.20
N LYS A 510 -22.59 10.67 -31.25
CA LYS A 510 -23.65 11.11 -32.22
C LYS A 510 -23.04 11.57 -33.52
#